data_92966000b31a8d92ca22f143164a76e6
#
_entry.id   92966000b31a8d92ca22f143164a76e6
#
_cell.length_a   1.000
_cell.length_b   1.000
_cell.length_c   1.000
_cell.angle_alpha   90.00
_cell.angle_beta   90.00
_cell.angle_gamma   90.00
#
_symmetry.space_group_name_H-M   'P 1'
#
loop_
_entity.id
_entity.type
_entity.pdbx_description
1 polymer ?
#
loop_
_entity_poly.entity_id
_entity_poly.type
_entity_poly.pdbx_seq_one_letter_code
_entity_poly.pdbx_strand_id
1 'polypeptide(L)'
;MQPQKEVSFFKLIRELSRAKVRYLIIGRRAVILYGGPVLTADTDLWIHPEDKRRVLSLLLDRLGLEISHPPDTKKPIISGFSGSRKFDLFFQRSVKNIENEKIEFEDCYKNSILKEDPREDISFRIPSIDDLIRLKKIRKPNVKDEQDIEYLLKAKRLFGKPKTR
;
A
#
# COMPACT_ATOMS: atom_id res chain seq x y z
N MET A 1 -11.11 15.00 28.59
CA MET A 1 -10.96 13.99 27.52
C MET A 1 -9.61 14.17 26.86
N GLN A 2 -8.78 13.14 26.89
CA GLN A 2 -7.56 13.17 26.11
C GLN A 2 -7.92 12.97 24.63
N PRO A 3 -7.35 13.75 23.71
CA PRO A 3 -7.57 13.53 22.29
C PRO A 3 -7.08 12.11 21.91
N GLN A 4 -7.86 11.39 21.13
CA GLN A 4 -7.44 10.09 20.61
C GLN A 4 -6.17 10.29 19.79
N LYS A 5 -5.16 9.48 20.10
CA LYS A 5 -3.90 9.50 19.36
C LYS A 5 -4.13 9.00 17.95
N GLU A 6 -3.64 9.77 16.95
CA GLU A 6 -3.71 9.35 15.55
C GLU A 6 -3.07 7.98 15.35
N VAL A 7 -3.71 7.16 14.53
CA VAL A 7 -3.16 5.86 14.12
C VAL A 7 -2.05 6.09 13.10
N SER A 8 -0.83 5.70 13.46
CA SER A 8 0.31 5.81 12.55
C SER A 8 0.29 4.70 11.50
N PHE A 9 1.03 4.93 10.41
CA PHE A 9 1.30 3.90 9.42
C PHE A 9 1.86 2.61 10.06
N PHE A 10 2.82 2.75 10.95
CA PHE A 10 3.46 1.59 11.62
C PHE A 10 2.45 0.80 12.46
N LYS A 11 1.57 1.49 13.17
CA LYS A 11 0.53 0.83 13.97
C LYS A 11 -0.45 0.07 13.10
N LEU A 12 -0.88 0.67 11.98
CA LEU A 12 -1.76 -0.01 11.03
C LEU A 12 -1.10 -1.28 10.49
N ILE A 13 0.12 -1.18 9.99
CA ILE A 13 0.84 -2.32 9.42
C ILE A 13 1.06 -3.42 10.47
N ARG A 14 1.40 -3.05 11.69
CA ARG A 14 1.57 -4.00 12.79
C ARG A 14 0.29 -4.79 13.06
N GLU A 15 -0.85 -4.10 13.09
CA GLU A 15 -2.14 -4.75 13.32
C GLU A 15 -2.56 -5.64 12.13
N LEU A 16 -2.33 -5.20 10.91
CA LEU A 16 -2.59 -6.04 9.73
C LEU A 16 -1.72 -7.30 9.74
N SER A 17 -0.46 -7.17 10.10
CA SER A 17 0.48 -8.30 10.17
C SER A 17 0.10 -9.28 11.27
N ARG A 18 -0.30 -8.80 12.44
CA ARG A 18 -0.79 -9.64 13.54
C ARG A 18 -2.03 -10.42 13.15
N ALA A 19 -2.92 -9.81 12.39
CA ALA A 19 -4.14 -10.45 11.88
C ALA A 19 -3.89 -11.34 10.66
N LYS A 20 -2.66 -11.44 10.19
CA LYS A 20 -2.26 -12.23 9.00
C LYS A 20 -3.01 -11.81 7.74
N VAL A 21 -3.25 -10.53 7.60
CA VAL A 21 -3.89 -9.96 6.41
C VAL A 21 -2.90 -9.95 5.25
N ARG A 22 -3.39 -10.34 4.08
CA ARG A 22 -2.62 -10.26 2.83
C ARG A 22 -2.77 -8.87 2.25
N TYR A 23 -1.72 -8.09 2.31
CA TYR A 23 -1.69 -6.70 1.85
C TYR A 23 -0.42 -6.40 1.08
N LEU A 24 -0.49 -5.37 0.25
CA LEU A 24 0.66 -4.78 -0.43
C LEU A 24 0.60 -3.26 -0.22
N ILE A 25 1.70 -2.67 0.18
CA ILE A 25 1.80 -1.21 0.24
C ILE A 25 2.05 -0.71 -1.18
N ILE A 26 1.15 0.10 -1.70
CA ILE A 26 1.24 0.67 -3.04
C ILE A 26 1.27 2.19 -2.97
N GLY A 27 1.20 2.85 -4.13
CA GLY A 27 1.17 4.31 -4.18
C GLY A 27 2.47 4.96 -3.75
N ARG A 28 2.38 6.21 -3.32
CA ARG A 28 3.55 7.02 -2.98
C ARG A 28 4.32 6.50 -1.76
N ARG A 29 3.61 5.90 -0.80
CA ARG A 29 4.25 5.28 0.36
C ARG A 29 5.25 4.20 -0.05
N ALA A 30 4.90 3.40 -1.06
CA ALA A 30 5.81 2.38 -1.58
C ALA A 30 7.06 3.01 -2.22
N VAL A 31 6.91 4.13 -2.92
CA VAL A 31 8.05 4.87 -3.49
C VAL A 31 9.01 5.32 -2.39
N ILE A 32 8.47 5.82 -1.28
CA ILE A 32 9.26 6.21 -0.10
C ILE A 32 10.02 5.00 0.45
N LEU A 33 9.38 3.86 0.54
CA LEU A 33 10.00 2.64 1.07
C LEU A 33 11.12 2.12 0.16
N TYR A 34 11.10 2.45 -1.12
CA TYR A 34 12.21 2.20 -2.05
C TYR A 34 13.27 3.31 -2.04
N GLY A 35 13.16 4.28 -1.15
CA GLY A 35 14.14 5.36 -1.01
C GLY A 35 13.82 6.62 -1.80
N GLY A 36 12.63 6.73 -2.38
CA GLY A 36 12.20 7.95 -3.08
C GLY A 36 12.12 9.16 -2.16
N PRO A 37 12.70 10.30 -2.54
CA PRO A 37 12.73 11.50 -1.70
C PRO A 37 11.44 12.32 -1.83
N VAL A 38 10.31 11.71 -1.50
CA VAL A 38 8.98 12.31 -1.56
C VAL A 38 8.30 12.22 -0.20
N LEU A 39 7.28 13.04 0.02
CA LEU A 39 6.48 13.03 1.24
C LEU A 39 5.04 12.71 0.90
N THR A 40 4.36 12.03 1.82
CA THR A 40 2.92 11.79 1.74
C THR A 40 2.34 11.59 3.14
N ALA A 41 1.15 12.15 3.37
CA ALA A 41 0.34 11.86 4.55
C ALA A 41 -0.58 10.65 4.31
N ASP A 42 -0.71 10.22 3.08
CA ASP A 42 -1.64 9.15 2.67
C ASP A 42 -0.90 7.81 2.57
N THR A 43 -1.65 6.75 2.82
CA THR A 43 -1.16 5.38 2.64
C THR A 43 -2.18 4.64 1.78
N ASP A 44 -1.70 4.03 0.69
CA ASP A 44 -2.52 3.20 -0.17
C ASP A 44 -2.14 1.74 0.04
N LEU A 45 -3.14 0.91 0.31
CA LEU A 45 -2.96 -0.52 0.52
C LEU A 45 -3.83 -1.29 -0.46
N TRP A 46 -3.23 -2.26 -1.12
CA TRP A 46 -3.96 -3.24 -1.90
C TRP A 46 -4.12 -4.51 -1.06
N ILE A 47 -5.36 -4.87 -0.76
CA ILE A 47 -5.67 -5.94 0.18
C ILE A 47 -6.43 -7.03 -0.56
N HIS A 48 -6.09 -8.28 -0.28
CA HIS A 48 -6.80 -9.42 -0.85
C HIS A 48 -8.29 -9.33 -0.52
N PRO A 49 -9.18 -9.43 -1.53
CA PRO A 49 -10.63 -9.21 -1.30
C PRO A 49 -11.25 -10.15 -0.26
N GLU A 50 -10.72 -11.34 -0.08
CA GLU A 50 -11.22 -12.26 0.96
C GLU A 50 -10.93 -11.78 2.37
N ASP A 51 -9.96 -10.88 2.56
CA ASP A 51 -9.62 -10.32 3.87
C ASP A 51 -10.38 -9.04 4.19
N LYS A 52 -11.24 -8.57 3.29
CA LYS A 52 -11.96 -7.29 3.42
C LYS A 52 -12.71 -7.16 4.73
N ARG A 53 -13.54 -8.15 5.07
CA ARG A 53 -14.35 -8.11 6.29
C ARG A 53 -13.49 -8.02 7.54
N ARG A 54 -12.43 -8.82 7.61
CA ARG A 54 -11.49 -8.78 8.75
C ARG A 54 -10.81 -7.43 8.89
N VAL A 55 -10.39 -6.87 7.77
CA VAL A 55 -9.69 -5.57 7.76
C VAL A 55 -10.63 -4.47 8.23
N LEU A 56 -11.83 -4.39 7.69
CA LEU A 56 -12.77 -3.35 8.07
C LEU A 56 -13.18 -3.46 9.55
N SER A 57 -13.39 -4.68 10.06
CA SER A 57 -13.63 -4.91 11.47
C SER A 57 -12.47 -4.44 12.34
N LEU A 58 -11.24 -4.74 11.93
CA LEU A 58 -10.02 -4.32 12.63
C LEU A 58 -9.90 -2.79 12.66
N LEU A 59 -10.16 -2.11 11.54
CA LEU A 59 -10.09 -0.66 11.46
C LEU A 59 -11.09 0.01 12.37
N LEU A 60 -12.33 -0.49 12.39
CA LEU A 60 -13.40 0.09 13.19
C LEU A 60 -13.27 -0.26 14.68
N ASP A 61 -13.16 -1.53 14.99
CA ASP A 61 -13.30 -2.03 16.37
C ASP A 61 -11.98 -1.91 17.15
N ARG A 62 -10.87 -2.14 16.48
CA ARG A 62 -9.57 -2.18 17.13
C ARG A 62 -8.79 -0.87 17.03
N LEU A 63 -8.86 -0.21 15.87
CA LEU A 63 -8.12 1.03 15.61
C LEU A 63 -8.99 2.28 15.74
N GLY A 64 -10.31 2.13 15.80
CA GLY A 64 -11.22 3.27 15.96
C GLY A 64 -11.20 4.27 14.82
N LEU A 65 -10.91 3.81 13.60
CA LEU A 65 -10.90 4.68 12.44
C LEU A 65 -12.31 4.98 11.96
N GLU A 66 -12.48 6.16 11.39
CA GLU A 66 -13.67 6.47 10.59
C GLU A 66 -13.45 5.89 9.20
N ILE A 67 -14.47 5.27 8.62
CA ILE A 67 -14.41 4.74 7.26
C ILE A 67 -15.47 5.37 6.37
N SER A 68 -15.16 5.47 5.07
CA SER A 68 -15.98 6.19 4.10
C SER A 68 -17.29 5.51 3.74
N HIS A 69 -17.42 4.21 3.99
CA HIS A 69 -18.59 3.41 3.62
C HIS A 69 -18.90 2.40 4.72
N PRO A 70 -20.16 1.90 4.80
CA PRO A 70 -20.49 0.81 5.72
C PRO A 70 -19.64 -0.45 5.48
N PRO A 71 -19.38 -1.29 6.53
CA PRO A 71 -18.53 -2.48 6.38
C PRO A 71 -19.04 -3.53 5.38
N ASP A 72 -20.32 -3.54 5.09
CA ASP A 72 -20.94 -4.45 4.12
C ASP A 72 -20.98 -3.89 2.69
N THR A 73 -20.37 -2.74 2.46
CA THR A 73 -20.35 -2.12 1.13
C THR A 73 -19.66 -3.03 0.09
N LYS A 74 -20.18 -2.98 -1.13
CA LYS A 74 -19.58 -3.65 -2.29
C LYS A 74 -18.56 -2.79 -3.02
N LYS A 75 -18.34 -1.55 -2.55
CA LYS A 75 -17.34 -0.67 -3.14
C LYS A 75 -15.94 -1.28 -3.02
N PRO A 76 -15.16 -1.28 -4.11
CA PRO A 76 -13.82 -1.88 -4.09
C PRO A 76 -12.78 -1.02 -3.38
N ILE A 77 -13.06 0.27 -3.20
CA ILE A 77 -12.15 1.22 -2.57
C ILE A 77 -12.84 1.82 -1.36
N ILE A 78 -12.20 1.71 -0.21
CA ILE A 78 -12.70 2.26 1.05
C ILE A 78 -11.59 3.09 1.68
N SER A 79 -11.92 4.29 2.14
CA SER A 79 -10.98 5.15 2.84
C SER A 79 -11.20 5.10 4.34
N GLY A 80 -10.12 5.02 5.09
CA GLY A 80 -10.11 5.15 6.54
C GLY A 80 -9.40 6.44 6.95
N PHE A 81 -9.87 7.05 8.01
CA PHE A 81 -9.36 8.34 8.49
C PHE A 81 -8.99 8.27 9.95
N SER A 82 -7.85 8.82 10.29
CA SER A 82 -7.39 9.01 11.66
C SER A 82 -6.72 10.39 11.74
N GLY A 83 -7.46 11.37 12.25
CA GLY A 83 -6.98 12.76 12.25
C GLY A 83 -6.70 13.25 10.85
N SER A 84 -5.48 13.71 10.59
CA SER A 84 -5.03 14.18 9.29
C SER A 84 -4.56 13.06 8.35
N ARG A 85 -4.53 11.82 8.82
CA ARG A 85 -4.05 10.67 8.05
C ARG A 85 -5.18 10.01 7.30
N LYS A 86 -4.92 9.64 6.06
CA LYS A 86 -5.85 8.93 5.20
C LYS A 86 -5.24 7.61 4.74
N PHE A 87 -6.03 6.55 4.82
CA PHE A 87 -5.66 5.23 4.37
C PHE A 87 -6.66 4.79 3.30
N ASP A 88 -6.21 4.64 2.07
CA ASP A 88 -7.03 4.14 0.97
C ASP A 88 -6.79 2.64 0.79
N LEU A 89 -7.87 1.88 0.89
CA LEU A 89 -7.83 0.43 0.85
C LEU A 89 -8.53 -0.07 -0.41
N PHE A 90 -7.80 -0.84 -1.21
CA PHE A 90 -8.26 -1.40 -2.48
C PHE A 90 -8.45 -2.89 -2.30
N PHE A 91 -9.66 -3.39 -2.62
CA PHE A 91 -10.05 -4.78 -2.38
C PHE A 91 -10.35 -5.54 -3.67
N GLN A 92 -9.71 -5.22 -4.77
CA GLN A 92 -9.91 -5.88 -6.06
C GLN A 92 -8.92 -7.03 -6.24
N ARG A 93 -9.36 -8.15 -6.84
CA ARG A 93 -8.45 -9.25 -7.19
C ARG A 93 -7.50 -8.87 -8.29
N SER A 94 -7.96 -8.05 -9.22
CA SER A 94 -7.16 -7.61 -10.36
C SER A 94 -7.54 -6.20 -10.74
N VAL A 95 -6.60 -5.52 -11.36
CA VAL A 95 -6.79 -4.19 -11.94
C VAL A 95 -6.23 -4.19 -13.36
N LYS A 96 -6.69 -3.26 -14.17
CA LYS A 96 -6.22 -3.10 -15.54
C LYS A 96 -5.65 -1.70 -15.69
N ASN A 97 -4.47 -1.58 -16.28
CA ASN A 97 -3.85 -0.29 -16.48
C ASN A 97 -4.15 0.26 -17.89
N ILE A 98 -3.70 1.48 -18.17
CA ILE A 98 -3.94 2.17 -19.44
C ILE A 98 -3.27 1.48 -20.64
N GLU A 99 -2.26 0.64 -20.40
CA GLU A 99 -1.60 -0.18 -21.41
C GLU A 99 -2.33 -1.50 -21.65
N ASN A 100 -3.52 -1.64 -21.05
CA ASN A 100 -4.37 -2.82 -21.16
C ASN A 100 -3.78 -4.08 -20.52
N GLU A 101 -2.81 -3.92 -19.62
CA GLU A 101 -2.26 -5.02 -18.83
C GLU A 101 -3.18 -5.36 -17.66
N LYS A 102 -3.51 -6.63 -17.52
CA LYS A 102 -4.21 -7.14 -16.34
C LYS A 102 -3.18 -7.44 -15.25
N ILE A 103 -3.33 -6.82 -14.09
CA ILE A 103 -2.42 -6.97 -12.96
C ILE A 103 -3.20 -7.66 -11.84
N GLU A 104 -2.76 -8.84 -11.45
CA GLU A 104 -3.43 -9.64 -10.43
C GLU A 104 -2.74 -9.50 -9.07
N PHE A 105 -3.55 -9.39 -8.01
CA PHE A 105 -3.04 -9.33 -6.64
C PHE A 105 -2.12 -10.51 -6.32
N GLU A 106 -2.54 -11.72 -6.68
CA GLU A 106 -1.77 -12.94 -6.37
C GLU A 106 -0.38 -12.90 -6.99
N ASP A 107 -0.25 -12.42 -8.23
CA ASP A 107 1.04 -12.32 -8.90
C ASP A 107 1.92 -11.26 -8.23
N CYS A 108 1.37 -10.09 -7.94
CA CYS A 108 2.11 -9.03 -7.25
C CYS A 108 2.51 -9.45 -5.83
N TYR A 109 1.66 -10.18 -5.14
CA TYR A 109 1.93 -10.69 -3.80
C TYR A 109 3.07 -11.71 -3.82
N LYS A 110 3.03 -12.63 -4.79
CA LYS A 110 4.09 -13.62 -4.99
C LYS A 110 5.44 -12.97 -5.31
N ASN A 111 5.44 -11.92 -6.12
CA ASN A 111 6.65 -11.18 -6.52
C ASN A 111 7.06 -10.10 -5.51
N SER A 112 6.26 -9.88 -4.47
CA SER A 112 6.51 -8.83 -3.50
C SER A 112 7.76 -9.12 -2.67
N ILE A 113 8.35 -8.05 -2.15
CA ILE A 113 9.45 -8.15 -1.21
C ILE A 113 8.97 -7.84 0.21
N LEU A 114 9.58 -8.51 1.17
CA LEU A 114 9.39 -8.23 2.60
C LEU A 114 10.55 -7.36 3.06
N LYS A 115 10.24 -6.12 3.42
CA LYS A 115 11.22 -5.16 3.91
C LYS A 115 11.08 -4.99 5.41
N GLU A 116 12.18 -5.04 6.13
CA GLU A 116 12.19 -4.91 7.58
C GLU A 116 12.56 -3.50 8.01
N ASP A 117 11.91 -3.00 9.04
CA ASP A 117 12.32 -1.81 9.77
C ASP A 117 12.69 -2.22 11.20
N PRO A 118 13.99 -2.37 11.52
CA PRO A 118 14.43 -2.82 12.84
C PRO A 118 14.07 -1.84 13.96
N ARG A 119 13.98 -0.54 13.65
CA ARG A 119 13.66 0.50 14.65
C ARG A 119 12.23 0.38 15.16
N GLU A 120 11.31 0.00 14.27
CA GLU A 120 9.89 -0.16 14.60
C GLU A 120 9.53 -1.64 14.87
N ASP A 121 10.47 -2.55 14.68
CA ASP A 121 10.27 -4.00 14.81
C ASP A 121 9.07 -4.48 13.99
N ILE A 122 9.01 -4.08 12.74
CA ILE A 122 7.96 -4.49 11.80
C ILE A 122 8.54 -4.81 10.43
N SER A 123 7.78 -5.59 9.69
CA SER A 123 8.07 -5.91 8.30
C SER A 123 6.96 -5.39 7.42
N PHE A 124 7.32 -4.90 6.24
CA PHE A 124 6.39 -4.40 5.24
C PHE A 124 6.43 -5.29 4.02
N ARG A 125 5.28 -5.51 3.41
CA ARG A 125 5.22 -6.19 2.12
C ARG A 125 4.90 -5.17 1.04
N ILE A 126 5.82 -5.02 0.10
CA ILE A 126 5.69 -4.08 -1.02
C ILE A 126 5.86 -4.82 -2.35
N PRO A 127 5.13 -4.41 -3.40
CA PRO A 127 5.33 -5.00 -4.72
C PRO A 127 6.75 -4.80 -5.24
N SER A 128 7.15 -5.62 -6.21
CA SER A 128 8.37 -5.36 -6.96
C SER A 128 8.30 -3.98 -7.63
N ILE A 129 9.45 -3.42 -7.95
CA ILE A 129 9.52 -2.12 -8.64
C ILE A 129 8.75 -2.17 -9.97
N ASP A 130 8.92 -3.25 -10.73
CA ASP A 130 8.22 -3.40 -12.01
C ASP A 130 6.70 -3.41 -11.83
N ASP A 131 6.19 -4.13 -10.84
CA ASP A 131 4.78 -4.16 -10.54
C ASP A 131 4.27 -2.80 -10.08
N LEU A 132 5.03 -2.08 -9.25
CA LEU A 132 4.66 -0.72 -8.82
C LEU A 132 4.56 0.25 -10.00
N ILE A 133 5.48 0.17 -10.95
CA ILE A 133 5.45 1.01 -12.15
C ILE A 133 4.18 0.71 -12.96
N ARG A 134 3.84 -0.55 -13.14
CA ARG A 134 2.62 -0.94 -13.85
C ARG A 134 1.36 -0.45 -13.13
N LEU A 135 1.35 -0.52 -11.80
CA LEU A 135 0.23 -0.02 -10.98
C LEU A 135 0.08 1.50 -11.02
N LYS A 136 1.18 2.24 -11.21
CA LYS A 136 1.12 3.70 -11.39
C LYS A 136 0.42 4.12 -12.68
N LYS A 137 0.21 3.20 -13.59
CA LYS A 137 -0.42 3.42 -14.89
C LYS A 137 -1.89 2.95 -14.94
N ILE A 138 -2.55 2.72 -13.80
CA ILE A 138 -3.99 2.41 -13.74
C ILE A 138 -4.80 3.55 -14.36
N ARG A 139 -4.34 4.76 -14.18
CA ARG A 139 -4.84 5.96 -14.85
C ARG A 139 -3.69 6.60 -15.62
N LYS A 140 -4.04 7.54 -16.50
CA LYS A 140 -3.01 8.35 -17.17
C LYS A 140 -2.12 9.02 -16.11
N PRO A 141 -0.80 8.77 -16.12
CA PRO A 141 0.09 9.35 -15.12
C PRO A 141 0.06 10.87 -15.13
N ASN A 142 -0.13 11.47 -13.95
CA ASN A 142 0.06 12.89 -13.73
C ASN A 142 1.55 13.19 -13.45
N VAL A 143 1.89 14.45 -13.21
CA VAL A 143 3.28 14.86 -12.94
C VAL A 143 3.87 14.12 -11.73
N LYS A 144 3.07 13.93 -10.67
CA LYS A 144 3.51 13.19 -9.48
C LYS A 144 3.77 11.70 -9.79
N ASP A 145 2.89 11.09 -10.57
CA ASP A 145 3.04 9.70 -10.99
C ASP A 145 4.30 9.50 -11.84
N GLU A 146 4.55 10.42 -12.78
CA GLU A 146 5.74 10.39 -13.62
C GLU A 146 7.02 10.55 -12.79
N GLN A 147 7.01 11.43 -11.81
CA GLN A 147 8.12 11.62 -10.88
C GLN A 147 8.36 10.34 -10.05
N ASP A 148 7.31 9.75 -9.54
CA ASP A 148 7.39 8.50 -8.77
C ASP A 148 7.97 7.36 -9.61
N ILE A 149 7.52 7.23 -10.87
CA ILE A 149 8.07 6.24 -11.81
C ILE A 149 9.57 6.47 -12.02
N GLU A 150 9.98 7.71 -12.18
CA GLU A 150 11.40 8.05 -12.34
C GLU A 150 12.24 7.64 -11.15
N TYR A 151 11.74 7.87 -9.92
CA TYR A 151 12.41 7.42 -8.70
C TYR A 151 12.49 5.89 -8.62
N LEU A 152 11.42 5.21 -9.00
CA LEU A 152 11.40 3.73 -9.03
C LEU A 152 12.39 3.17 -10.04
N LEU A 153 12.50 3.77 -11.23
CA LEU A 153 13.49 3.38 -12.23
C LEU A 153 14.92 3.61 -11.72
N LYS A 154 15.14 4.70 -11.00
CA LYS A 154 16.42 4.98 -10.36
C LYS A 154 16.78 3.92 -9.32
N ALA A 155 15.82 3.58 -8.45
CA ALA A 155 15.97 2.54 -7.44
C ALA A 155 16.29 1.19 -8.08
N LYS A 156 15.62 0.86 -9.18
CA LYS A 156 15.87 -0.37 -9.93
C LYS A 156 17.32 -0.44 -10.45
N ARG A 157 17.84 0.68 -10.96
CA ARG A 157 19.23 0.75 -11.45
C ARG A 157 20.24 0.56 -10.32
N LEU A 158 19.94 1.09 -9.12
CA LEU A 158 20.86 0.99 -7.98
C LEU A 158 20.84 -0.39 -7.31
N PHE A 159 19.67 -1.00 -7.19
CA PHE A 159 19.48 -2.25 -6.45
C PHE A 159 19.29 -3.46 -7.34
N GLY A 160 18.97 -3.26 -8.62
CA GLY A 160 18.71 -4.32 -9.58
C GLY A 160 19.93 -4.74 -10.43
N LYS A 161 21.12 -4.17 -10.19
CA LYS A 161 22.32 -4.59 -10.92
C LYS A 161 22.75 -5.97 -10.43
N PRO A 162 22.98 -6.94 -11.35
CA PRO A 162 23.61 -8.17 -10.94
C PRO A 162 24.95 -7.86 -10.26
N LYS A 163 25.18 -8.51 -9.12
CA LYS A 163 26.48 -8.40 -8.44
C LYS A 163 27.55 -8.90 -9.40
N THR A 164 28.25 -7.98 -10.03
CA THR A 164 29.47 -8.32 -10.77
C THR A 164 30.54 -8.68 -9.72
N ARG A 165 30.98 -9.89 -9.81
CA ARG A 165 32.15 -10.32 -9.03
C ARG A 165 33.40 -9.64 -9.56
#